data_d09d1819d71ca1b5fee4772dc9771799
#
_entry.id   d09d1819d71ca1b5fee4772dc9771799
#
_cell.length_a   1.000
_cell.length_b   1.000
_cell.length_c   1.000
_cell.angle_alpha   90.00
_cell.angle_beta   90.00
_cell.angle_gamma   90.00
#
_symmetry.space_group_name_H-M   'P 1'
#
loop_
_entity.id
_entity.type
_entity.pdbx_description
1 polymer ?
#
loop_
_entity_poly.entity_id
_entity_poly.type
_entity_poly.pdbx_seq_one_letter_code
_entity_poly.pdbx_strand_id
1 'polypeptide(L)'
;MGKIIGIDLGTTNSCVAVMEGGKPTVIANQEGAITTPSVVAFTKTGERLIGEPAKRQAVTNAEKTISSIKRHMGTDYKVQIDDKSYSPQQISAMVLQKLKADAEGYLGEKVTEAVITVPAYFNDAQRQATKDAGKIAGLDVKRIINEPTAAALAYGLDNEKEQKIMVYDLGGGTFDVSIIEIGDGVIEVLSTNGDTHLGGDDFDNKVTQWMIDEFKKAEGVDLSTDKMALQRLKEAAEKAKKELSSATTTNINLPFITATAEGPKHFDMTLTRAKFDELTHDLVERTAIPVQNAMKDAGVTNADLGQVLLVGGSTRIPAVQDKVKQMTGKEPSKSLNPDECVAIGASIQGGKLAGDAGAGEVLLLDVTPLSLSIETMGGVATRLIERNTTIPTRKSQIFSTAADNQTAVDINVVQGERQFARDNKSLGQFRLDGIPPARRGVPQIEVTFDIDANGIVNVSAKDLGTGKEQHITITAGSNMSDDEIDKAVKEAAEFEAQDKKRKEAIDARNDAESFVFQTEDALKQVGDSVDAADKSAVEADIAAVKSFLDAHKEAEAMTEADVAELKAAQEKLTQSAQKVFAKMYEQAQAAQGAAGAGPDMNAGAAGAGPDMNAGASNGADDDVIDADFKEV
;
A
#
# COMPACT_ATOMS: atom_id res chain seq x y z
N MET A 1 18.03 -17.06 5.43
CA MET A 1 17.77 -15.79 4.72
C MET A 1 16.58 -15.15 5.38
N GLY A 2 16.58 -13.81 5.53
CA GLY A 2 15.42 -13.11 6.08
C GLY A 2 14.19 -13.26 5.16
N LYS A 3 13.00 -13.04 5.70
CA LYS A 3 11.76 -13.06 4.91
C LYS A 3 11.70 -11.85 3.96
N ILE A 4 11.32 -12.08 2.71
CA ILE A 4 11.02 -11.02 1.73
C ILE A 4 9.51 -10.81 1.72
N ILE A 5 9.06 -9.64 2.09
CA ILE A 5 7.63 -9.30 2.08
C ILE A 5 7.20 -8.82 0.70
N GLY A 6 5.93 -9.11 0.34
CA GLY A 6 5.26 -8.57 -0.83
C GLY A 6 4.37 -7.41 -0.44
N ILE A 7 4.53 -6.27 -1.09
CA ILE A 7 3.76 -5.05 -0.78
C ILE A 7 3.00 -4.60 -2.02
N ASP A 8 1.69 -4.48 -1.88
CA ASP A 8 0.85 -3.66 -2.75
C ASP A 8 0.82 -2.23 -2.19
N LEU A 9 1.55 -1.32 -2.83
CA LEU A 9 1.55 0.10 -2.50
C LEU A 9 0.44 0.81 -3.29
N GLY A 10 -0.81 0.66 -2.85
CA GLY A 10 -1.97 1.21 -3.56
C GLY A 10 -2.16 2.71 -3.39
N THR A 11 -2.92 3.35 -4.29
CA THR A 11 -3.23 4.79 -4.23
C THR A 11 -4.09 5.13 -3.00
N THR A 12 -5.08 4.30 -2.69
CA THR A 12 -6.04 4.53 -1.60
C THR A 12 -5.76 3.63 -0.41
N ASN A 13 -5.49 2.35 -0.65
CA ASN A 13 -5.16 1.36 0.38
C ASN A 13 -3.94 0.57 -0.07
N SER A 14 -3.13 0.18 0.90
CA SER A 14 -1.96 -0.69 0.71
C SER A 14 -2.15 -2.00 1.46
N CYS A 15 -1.49 -3.05 1.00
CA CYS A 15 -1.58 -4.39 1.59
C CYS A 15 -0.19 -5.02 1.64
N VAL A 16 0.07 -5.86 2.65
CA VAL A 16 1.32 -6.58 2.80
C VAL A 16 1.07 -8.06 3.02
N ALA A 17 1.87 -8.90 2.38
CA ALA A 17 1.80 -10.35 2.50
C ALA A 17 3.20 -10.96 2.57
N VAL A 18 3.30 -12.20 3.01
CA VAL A 18 4.55 -12.95 3.13
C VAL A 18 4.32 -14.43 2.81
N MET A 19 5.37 -15.13 2.35
CA MET A 19 5.33 -16.59 2.21
C MET A 19 5.60 -17.24 3.56
N GLU A 20 4.65 -18.06 4.05
CA GLU A 20 4.79 -18.87 5.26
C GLU A 20 4.34 -20.30 5.01
N GLY A 21 5.15 -21.27 5.43
CA GLY A 21 4.79 -22.69 5.25
C GLY A 21 4.49 -23.09 3.82
N GLY A 22 5.08 -22.41 2.83
CA GLY A 22 4.84 -22.66 1.40
C GLY A 22 3.56 -22.03 0.85
N LYS A 23 2.87 -21.18 1.61
CA LYS A 23 1.66 -20.48 1.19
C LYS A 23 1.79 -18.97 1.40
N PRO A 24 1.18 -18.15 0.54
CA PRO A 24 1.12 -16.71 0.77
C PRO A 24 0.10 -16.39 1.88
N THR A 25 0.51 -15.54 2.82
CA THR A 25 -0.30 -15.10 3.95
C THR A 25 -0.37 -13.57 3.96
N VAL A 26 -1.57 -13.01 3.94
CA VAL A 26 -1.78 -11.56 4.10
C VAL A 26 -1.63 -11.21 5.57
N ILE A 27 -0.83 -10.16 5.84
CA ILE A 27 -0.56 -9.70 7.20
C ILE A 27 -1.59 -8.63 7.57
N ALA A 28 -2.31 -8.87 8.67
CA ALA A 28 -3.17 -7.83 9.25
C ALA A 28 -2.33 -6.75 9.92
N ASN A 29 -2.75 -5.49 9.77
CA ASN A 29 -2.12 -4.37 10.44
C ASN A 29 -2.43 -4.35 11.96
N GLN A 30 -1.84 -3.43 12.69
CA GLN A 30 -2.03 -3.30 14.15
C GLN A 30 -3.48 -2.98 14.52
N GLU A 31 -4.27 -2.42 13.60
CA GLU A 31 -5.68 -2.14 13.75
C GLU A 31 -6.58 -3.37 13.43
N GLY A 32 -5.98 -4.51 13.09
CA GLY A 32 -6.67 -5.76 12.76
C GLY A 32 -7.24 -5.82 11.35
N ALA A 33 -6.96 -4.84 10.49
CA ALA A 33 -7.41 -4.82 9.09
C ALA A 33 -6.36 -5.41 8.15
N ILE A 34 -6.81 -6.04 7.06
CA ILE A 34 -5.94 -6.63 6.02
C ILE A 34 -5.39 -5.58 5.05
N THR A 35 -5.98 -4.38 5.02
CA THR A 35 -5.51 -3.25 4.23
C THR A 35 -5.25 -2.04 5.11
N THR A 36 -4.27 -1.25 4.75
CA THR A 36 -3.90 -0.01 5.44
C THR A 36 -4.18 1.17 4.51
N PRO A 37 -4.97 2.17 4.92
CA PRO A 37 -5.17 3.38 4.13
C PRO A 37 -3.83 4.04 3.79
N SER A 38 -3.61 4.38 2.51
CA SER A 38 -2.41 5.10 2.04
C SER A 38 -2.52 6.60 2.38
N VAL A 39 -2.71 6.88 3.66
CA VAL A 39 -2.94 8.23 4.20
C VAL A 39 -1.89 8.53 5.26
N VAL A 40 -1.31 9.74 5.16
CA VAL A 40 -0.33 10.28 6.12
C VAL A 40 -0.84 11.60 6.65
N ALA A 41 -0.77 11.81 7.95
CA ALA A 41 -1.14 13.08 8.55
C ALA A 41 -0.07 13.56 9.55
N PHE A 42 0.02 14.87 9.69
CA PHE A 42 0.91 15.52 10.65
C PHE A 42 0.06 16.27 11.68
N THR A 43 0.21 15.91 12.94
CA THR A 43 -0.52 16.58 14.02
C THR A 43 0.04 17.99 14.30
N LYS A 44 -0.66 18.76 15.12
CA LYS A 44 -0.17 20.07 15.57
C LYS A 44 1.10 19.97 16.42
N THR A 45 1.34 18.83 17.03
CA THR A 45 2.55 18.53 17.84
C THR A 45 3.72 17.99 17.02
N GLY A 46 3.53 17.84 15.67
CA GLY A 46 4.55 17.34 14.75
C GLY A 46 4.64 15.81 14.69
N GLU A 47 3.70 15.10 15.32
CA GLU A 47 3.58 13.65 15.21
C GLU A 47 3.09 13.24 13.83
N ARG A 48 3.58 12.10 13.33
CA ARG A 48 3.11 11.48 12.09
C ARG A 48 2.10 10.38 12.40
N LEU A 49 0.93 10.49 11.81
CA LEU A 49 -0.07 9.43 11.81
C LEU A 49 -0.10 8.79 10.42
N ILE A 50 -0.22 7.48 10.36
CA ILE A 50 -0.23 6.74 9.09
C ILE A 50 -1.37 5.72 9.13
N GLY A 51 -2.04 5.54 7.99
CA GLY A 51 -3.11 4.57 7.87
C GLY A 51 -4.43 5.04 8.46
N GLU A 52 -5.10 4.17 9.17
CA GLU A 52 -6.42 4.43 9.75
C GLU A 52 -6.43 5.59 10.76
N PRO A 53 -5.43 5.74 11.67
CA PRO A 53 -5.35 6.91 12.55
C PRO A 53 -5.25 8.24 11.77
N ALA A 54 -4.49 8.28 10.68
CA ALA A 54 -4.41 9.46 9.81
C ALA A 54 -5.75 9.76 9.11
N LYS A 55 -6.43 8.73 8.62
CA LYS A 55 -7.73 8.87 7.94
C LYS A 55 -8.81 9.38 8.89
N ARG A 56 -8.90 8.86 10.11
CA ARG A 56 -9.92 9.25 11.11
C ARG A 56 -9.91 10.73 11.48
N GLN A 57 -8.75 11.35 11.51
CA GLN A 57 -8.60 12.76 11.88
C GLN A 57 -8.60 13.72 10.69
N ALA A 58 -8.73 13.22 9.46
CA ALA A 58 -8.63 14.01 8.22
C ALA A 58 -9.61 15.19 8.17
N VAL A 59 -10.83 15.02 8.66
CA VAL A 59 -11.84 16.10 8.72
C VAL A 59 -11.37 17.29 9.55
N THR A 60 -10.75 17.03 10.71
CA THR A 60 -10.31 18.09 11.63
C THR A 60 -8.92 18.63 11.33
N ASN A 61 -8.18 17.97 10.44
CA ASN A 61 -6.82 18.29 10.06
C ASN A 61 -6.57 18.12 8.55
N ALA A 62 -7.51 18.57 7.72
CA ALA A 62 -7.49 18.37 6.28
C ALA A 62 -6.24 18.95 5.60
N GLU A 63 -5.71 20.07 6.11
CA GLU A 63 -4.53 20.74 5.54
C GLU A 63 -3.22 19.96 5.71
N LYS A 64 -3.12 19.15 6.76
CA LYS A 64 -1.93 18.36 7.08
C LYS A 64 -2.17 16.84 6.90
N THR A 65 -3.23 16.46 6.19
CA THR A 65 -3.54 15.07 5.84
C THR A 65 -3.39 14.86 4.35
N ILE A 66 -2.53 13.92 3.98
CA ILE A 66 -2.14 13.63 2.61
C ILE A 66 -2.72 12.28 2.23
N SER A 67 -3.50 12.24 1.15
CA SER A 67 -4.02 11.03 0.53
C SER A 67 -3.66 11.00 -0.97
N SER A 68 -3.77 9.82 -1.60
CA SER A 68 -3.58 9.63 -3.05
C SER A 68 -2.24 10.13 -3.60
N ILE A 69 -1.19 10.17 -2.78
CA ILE A 69 0.13 10.68 -3.16
C ILE A 69 0.76 9.90 -4.32
N LYS A 70 0.39 8.63 -4.51
CA LYS A 70 0.87 7.77 -5.59
C LYS A 70 0.61 8.38 -6.98
N ARG A 71 -0.45 9.20 -7.14
CA ARG A 71 -0.75 9.93 -8.39
C ARG A 71 0.32 10.96 -8.77
N HIS A 72 1.16 11.36 -7.83
CA HIS A 72 2.23 12.34 -8.02
C HIS A 72 3.63 11.69 -8.09
N MET A 73 3.72 10.35 -8.02
CA MET A 73 5.00 9.65 -8.14
C MET A 73 5.68 9.97 -9.47
N GLY A 74 6.99 10.17 -9.44
CA GLY A 74 7.78 10.52 -10.63
C GLY A 74 7.54 11.94 -11.14
N THR A 75 6.99 12.85 -10.32
CA THR A 75 6.82 14.27 -10.61
C THR A 75 7.55 15.13 -9.59
N ASP A 76 7.69 16.42 -9.87
CA ASP A 76 8.28 17.44 -8.99
C ASP A 76 7.31 17.97 -7.93
N TYR A 77 6.14 17.36 -7.79
CA TYR A 77 5.15 17.72 -6.80
C TYR A 77 5.73 17.70 -5.39
N LYS A 78 5.38 18.70 -4.58
CA LYS A 78 5.81 18.83 -3.19
C LYS A 78 4.61 19.08 -2.29
N VAL A 79 4.58 18.37 -1.17
CA VAL A 79 3.64 18.61 -0.08
C VAL A 79 4.30 19.52 0.94
N GLN A 80 3.71 20.69 1.18
CA GLN A 80 4.19 21.62 2.19
C GLN A 80 3.49 21.36 3.52
N ILE A 81 4.25 21.01 4.54
CA ILE A 81 3.77 20.84 5.92
C ILE A 81 4.62 21.73 6.82
N ASP A 82 4.03 22.78 7.34
CA ASP A 82 4.72 23.83 8.10
C ASP A 82 5.97 24.33 7.33
N ASP A 83 7.15 24.24 7.91
CA ASP A 83 8.42 24.68 7.30
C ASP A 83 9.10 23.58 6.46
N LYS A 84 8.49 22.39 6.34
CA LYS A 84 9.05 21.24 5.62
C LYS A 84 8.30 20.96 4.33
N SER A 85 9.06 20.60 3.30
CA SER A 85 8.56 20.17 2.00
C SER A 85 8.86 18.70 1.78
N TYR A 86 7.85 17.91 1.47
CA TYR A 86 7.97 16.46 1.26
C TYR A 86 7.72 16.10 -0.19
N SER A 87 8.55 15.23 -0.75
CA SER A 87 8.31 14.63 -2.07
C SER A 87 7.29 13.49 -1.97
N PRO A 88 6.68 13.07 -3.11
CA PRO A 88 5.82 11.89 -3.13
C PRO A 88 6.52 10.63 -2.64
N GLN A 89 7.82 10.47 -2.91
CA GLN A 89 8.63 9.35 -2.43
C GLN A 89 8.72 9.32 -0.91
N GLN A 90 8.93 10.48 -0.27
CA GLN A 90 9.01 10.57 1.19
C GLN A 90 7.67 10.26 1.87
N ILE A 91 6.55 10.74 1.32
CA ILE A 91 5.20 10.41 1.86
C ILE A 91 4.90 8.92 1.66
N SER A 92 5.20 8.37 0.47
CA SER A 92 5.02 6.93 0.20
C SER A 92 5.91 6.06 1.10
N ALA A 93 7.13 6.51 1.40
CA ALA A 93 8.04 5.83 2.32
C ALA A 93 7.45 5.72 3.75
N MET A 94 6.70 6.72 4.21
CA MET A 94 6.02 6.65 5.51
C MET A 94 4.96 5.54 5.54
N VAL A 95 4.21 5.37 4.45
CA VAL A 95 3.27 4.24 4.31
C VAL A 95 4.02 2.91 4.31
N LEU A 96 5.12 2.81 3.54
CA LEU A 96 5.96 1.60 3.50
C LEU A 96 6.57 1.26 4.87
N GLN A 97 6.97 2.27 5.66
CA GLN A 97 7.46 2.07 7.02
C GLN A 97 6.39 1.46 7.93
N LYS A 98 5.14 1.93 7.83
CA LYS A 98 4.02 1.33 8.59
C LYS A 98 3.80 -0.14 8.21
N LEU A 99 3.75 -0.46 6.91
CA LEU A 99 3.58 -1.83 6.45
C LEU A 99 4.76 -2.74 6.87
N LYS A 100 5.99 -2.21 6.84
CA LYS A 100 7.18 -2.89 7.36
C LYS A 100 7.04 -3.17 8.86
N ALA A 101 6.64 -2.18 9.64
CA ALA A 101 6.46 -2.32 11.08
C ALA A 101 5.34 -3.34 11.43
N ASP A 102 4.23 -3.35 10.66
CA ASP A 102 3.18 -4.34 10.81
C ASP A 102 3.69 -5.76 10.49
N ALA A 103 4.49 -5.90 9.43
CA ALA A 103 5.10 -7.18 9.07
C ALA A 103 6.12 -7.65 10.13
N GLU A 104 6.96 -6.75 10.65
CA GLU A 104 7.91 -7.06 11.73
C GLU A 104 7.18 -7.45 13.03
N GLY A 105 6.07 -6.78 13.34
CA GLY A 105 5.22 -7.12 14.49
C GLY A 105 4.57 -8.50 14.37
N TYR A 106 4.14 -8.87 13.16
CA TYR A 106 3.55 -10.17 12.86
C TYR A 106 4.60 -11.30 12.90
N LEU A 107 5.74 -11.08 12.22
CA LEU A 107 6.79 -12.08 12.06
C LEU A 107 7.67 -12.26 13.31
N GLY A 108 7.71 -11.28 14.21
CA GLY A 108 8.60 -11.28 15.37
C GLY A 108 10.09 -11.09 15.02
N GLU A 109 10.40 -10.72 13.77
CA GLU A 109 11.76 -10.50 13.28
C GLU A 109 11.85 -9.24 12.41
N LYS A 110 13.08 -8.73 12.19
CA LYS A 110 13.29 -7.57 11.31
C LYS A 110 13.10 -7.92 9.84
N VAL A 111 12.43 -7.03 9.12
CA VAL A 111 12.22 -7.11 7.68
C VAL A 111 13.08 -6.05 6.99
N THR A 112 13.97 -6.50 6.11
CA THR A 112 14.90 -5.63 5.38
C THR A 112 14.71 -5.67 3.87
N GLU A 113 13.94 -6.61 3.35
CA GLU A 113 13.81 -6.87 1.92
C GLU A 113 12.33 -6.93 1.51
N ALA A 114 12.02 -6.39 0.34
CA ALA A 114 10.65 -6.38 -0.18
C ALA A 114 10.59 -6.52 -1.71
N VAL A 115 9.45 -7.03 -2.17
CA VAL A 115 8.92 -6.87 -3.54
C VAL A 115 7.79 -5.86 -3.45
N ILE A 116 7.85 -4.79 -4.25
CA ILE A 116 6.84 -3.73 -4.25
C ILE A 116 6.16 -3.67 -5.61
N THR A 117 4.84 -3.50 -5.63
CA THR A 117 4.07 -3.44 -6.87
C THR A 117 3.92 -2.02 -7.39
N VAL A 118 3.76 -1.91 -8.70
CA VAL A 118 3.44 -0.68 -9.41
C VAL A 118 2.39 -0.94 -10.49
N PRO A 119 1.57 0.06 -10.86
CA PRO A 119 0.73 -0.04 -12.04
C PRO A 119 1.54 -0.42 -13.28
N ALA A 120 0.98 -1.26 -14.15
CA ALA A 120 1.70 -1.72 -15.34
C ALA A 120 2.05 -0.57 -16.28
N TYR A 121 1.22 0.45 -16.33
CA TYR A 121 1.39 1.63 -17.20
C TYR A 121 2.24 2.75 -16.57
N PHE A 122 2.88 2.49 -15.40
CA PHE A 122 3.86 3.42 -14.84
C PHE A 122 5.07 3.54 -15.75
N ASN A 123 5.49 4.80 -15.98
CA ASN A 123 6.73 5.10 -16.70
C ASN A 123 7.97 4.86 -15.80
N ASP A 124 9.14 4.95 -16.39
CA ASP A 124 10.41 4.73 -15.72
C ASP A 124 10.60 5.61 -14.46
N ALA A 125 10.29 6.91 -14.56
CA ALA A 125 10.39 7.85 -13.44
C ALA A 125 9.53 7.43 -12.23
N GLN A 126 8.31 6.95 -12.48
CA GLN A 126 7.38 6.49 -11.44
C GLN A 126 7.87 5.19 -10.79
N ARG A 127 8.47 4.28 -11.57
CA ARG A 127 9.07 3.03 -11.09
C ARG A 127 10.28 3.30 -10.20
N GLN A 128 11.19 4.17 -10.66
CA GLN A 128 12.35 4.57 -9.88
C GLN A 128 11.93 5.28 -8.58
N ALA A 129 10.97 6.20 -8.64
CA ALA A 129 10.45 6.89 -7.46
C ALA A 129 9.85 5.91 -6.43
N THR A 130 9.22 4.82 -6.89
CA THR A 130 8.70 3.77 -5.99
C THR A 130 9.84 2.98 -5.34
N LYS A 131 10.90 2.67 -6.10
CA LYS A 131 12.11 2.02 -5.57
C LYS A 131 12.81 2.89 -4.54
N ASP A 132 12.91 4.20 -4.79
CA ASP A 132 13.48 5.19 -3.87
C ASP A 132 12.66 5.29 -2.58
N ALA A 133 11.33 5.27 -2.67
CA ALA A 133 10.45 5.24 -1.51
C ALA A 133 10.70 4.00 -0.64
N GLY A 134 10.92 2.83 -1.25
CA GLY A 134 11.31 1.61 -0.54
C GLY A 134 12.66 1.78 0.19
N LYS A 135 13.66 2.33 -0.49
CA LYS A 135 14.99 2.62 0.10
C LYS A 135 14.87 3.58 1.29
N ILE A 136 14.10 4.66 1.16
CA ILE A 136 13.83 5.63 2.25
C ILE A 136 13.14 4.94 3.43
N ALA A 137 12.26 3.98 3.18
CA ALA A 137 11.59 3.19 4.21
C ALA A 137 12.52 2.16 4.90
N GLY A 138 13.78 2.05 4.47
CA GLY A 138 14.74 1.08 5.00
C GLY A 138 14.50 -0.34 4.46
N LEU A 139 13.98 -0.45 3.23
CA LEU A 139 13.77 -1.72 2.52
C LEU A 139 14.71 -1.81 1.31
N ASP A 140 15.43 -2.92 1.20
CA ASP A 140 16.08 -3.32 -0.05
C ASP A 140 15.02 -3.88 -1.01
N VAL A 141 14.67 -3.09 -2.03
CA VAL A 141 13.65 -3.46 -3.02
C VAL A 141 14.25 -4.43 -4.02
N LYS A 142 14.04 -5.73 -3.78
CA LYS A 142 14.57 -6.82 -4.63
C LYS A 142 13.94 -6.83 -6.02
N ARG A 143 12.68 -6.46 -6.10
CA ARG A 143 11.94 -6.41 -7.37
C ARG A 143 10.83 -5.38 -7.32
N ILE A 144 10.67 -4.63 -8.41
CA ILE A 144 9.42 -3.96 -8.75
C ILE A 144 8.65 -4.89 -9.69
N ILE A 145 7.39 -5.19 -9.37
CA ILE A 145 6.52 -6.04 -10.18
C ILE A 145 5.25 -5.29 -10.55
N ASN A 146 4.72 -5.50 -11.75
CA ASN A 146 3.47 -4.89 -12.16
C ASN A 146 2.27 -5.50 -11.42
N GLU A 147 1.32 -4.66 -10.98
CA GLU A 147 0.12 -5.08 -10.26
C GLU A 147 -0.67 -6.19 -10.98
N PRO A 148 -0.98 -6.07 -12.29
CA PRO A 148 -1.68 -7.15 -13.00
C PRO A 148 -0.85 -8.44 -13.11
N THR A 149 0.47 -8.35 -13.22
CA THR A 149 1.37 -9.51 -13.22
C THR A 149 1.38 -10.21 -11.86
N ALA A 150 1.38 -9.43 -10.77
CA ALA A 150 1.25 -9.98 -9.42
C ALA A 150 -0.12 -10.66 -9.21
N ALA A 151 -1.21 -10.05 -9.67
CA ALA A 151 -2.54 -10.66 -9.61
C ALA A 151 -2.62 -11.97 -10.43
N ALA A 152 -2.00 -12.00 -11.62
CA ALA A 152 -1.92 -13.21 -12.43
C ALA A 152 -1.09 -14.32 -11.72
N LEU A 153 -0.03 -13.96 -11.01
CA LEU A 153 0.76 -14.90 -10.23
C LEU A 153 -0.06 -15.48 -9.07
N ALA A 154 -0.84 -14.66 -8.38
CA ALA A 154 -1.76 -15.14 -7.33
C ALA A 154 -2.82 -16.08 -7.89
N TYR A 155 -3.36 -15.77 -9.08
CA TYR A 155 -4.33 -16.64 -9.76
C TYR A 155 -3.70 -17.94 -10.28
N GLY A 156 -2.47 -17.86 -10.83
CA GLY A 156 -1.78 -18.96 -11.49
C GLY A 156 -1.34 -20.09 -10.56
N LEU A 157 -1.19 -19.83 -9.25
CA LEU A 157 -0.85 -20.88 -8.29
C LEU A 157 -1.86 -22.02 -8.25
N ASP A 158 -3.14 -21.70 -8.44
CA ASP A 158 -4.24 -22.66 -8.38
C ASP A 158 -4.72 -23.13 -9.78
N ASN A 159 -4.11 -22.60 -10.88
CA ASN A 159 -4.59 -22.81 -12.25
C ASN A 159 -3.43 -23.13 -13.20
N GLU A 160 -3.12 -24.40 -13.35
CA GLU A 160 -2.03 -24.88 -14.22
C GLU A 160 -2.38 -24.99 -15.71
N LYS A 161 -3.65 -24.72 -16.09
CA LYS A 161 -4.09 -24.85 -17.48
C LYS A 161 -3.58 -23.68 -18.31
N GLU A 162 -2.98 -24.01 -19.47
CA GLU A 162 -2.63 -23.01 -20.48
C GLU A 162 -3.86 -22.21 -20.91
N GLN A 163 -3.82 -20.89 -20.73
CA GLN A 163 -4.91 -19.99 -21.06
C GLN A 163 -4.43 -18.54 -21.18
N LYS A 164 -5.16 -17.76 -21.98
CA LYS A 164 -5.01 -16.31 -22.03
C LYS A 164 -6.03 -15.68 -21.11
N ILE A 165 -5.58 -14.80 -20.25
CA ILE A 165 -6.44 -14.07 -19.33
C ILE A 165 -6.33 -12.57 -19.57
N MET A 166 -7.40 -11.86 -19.25
CA MET A 166 -7.37 -10.41 -19.10
C MET A 166 -7.36 -10.07 -17.63
N VAL A 167 -6.40 -9.27 -17.19
CA VAL A 167 -6.43 -8.62 -15.88
C VAL A 167 -6.91 -7.20 -16.08
N TYR A 168 -8.06 -6.87 -15.49
CA TYR A 168 -8.68 -5.55 -15.52
C TYR A 168 -8.57 -4.97 -14.11
N ASP A 169 -7.63 -4.06 -13.94
CA ASP A 169 -7.31 -3.46 -12.65
C ASP A 169 -7.77 -2.00 -12.60
N LEU A 170 -8.85 -1.74 -11.86
CA LEU A 170 -9.37 -0.41 -11.59
C LEU A 170 -9.22 -0.11 -10.10
N GLY A 171 -8.10 0.51 -9.77
CA GLY A 171 -7.74 0.90 -8.42
C GLY A 171 -8.38 2.21 -7.96
N GLY A 172 -7.78 2.83 -6.94
CA GLY A 172 -8.22 4.14 -6.45
C GLY A 172 -7.79 5.29 -7.36
N GLY A 173 -6.63 5.18 -8.03
CA GLY A 173 -6.03 6.27 -8.80
C GLY A 173 -5.67 5.95 -10.23
N THR A 174 -5.53 4.68 -10.58
CA THR A 174 -5.07 4.19 -11.89
C THR A 174 -5.99 3.12 -12.43
N PHE A 175 -6.01 3.00 -13.75
CA PHE A 175 -6.63 1.92 -14.49
C PHE A 175 -5.59 1.24 -15.35
N ASP A 176 -5.44 -0.06 -15.20
CA ASP A 176 -4.57 -0.90 -16.03
C ASP A 176 -5.34 -2.09 -16.59
N VAL A 177 -5.01 -2.48 -17.80
CA VAL A 177 -5.50 -3.70 -18.43
C VAL A 177 -4.33 -4.43 -19.06
N SER A 178 -4.16 -5.72 -18.74
CA SER A 178 -3.11 -6.57 -19.30
C SER A 178 -3.69 -7.85 -19.85
N ILE A 179 -3.19 -8.26 -21.01
CA ILE A 179 -3.45 -9.58 -21.60
C ILE A 179 -2.24 -10.45 -21.25
N ILE A 180 -2.50 -11.55 -20.57
CA ILE A 180 -1.47 -12.40 -19.99
C ILE A 180 -1.73 -13.84 -20.42
N GLU A 181 -0.70 -14.54 -20.84
CA GLU A 181 -0.69 -15.98 -21.11
C GLU A 181 -0.09 -16.72 -19.91
N ILE A 182 -0.83 -17.70 -19.42
CA ILE A 182 -0.40 -18.57 -18.31
C ILE A 182 -0.33 -19.98 -18.86
N GLY A 183 0.80 -20.66 -18.66
CA GLY A 183 0.98 -22.06 -19.05
C GLY A 183 2.41 -22.53 -18.82
N ASP A 184 2.60 -23.83 -18.64
CA ASP A 184 3.90 -24.51 -18.53
C ASP A 184 4.90 -23.87 -17.54
N GLY A 185 4.40 -23.31 -16.43
CA GLY A 185 5.22 -22.60 -15.44
C GLY A 185 5.70 -21.22 -15.89
N VAL A 186 5.08 -20.64 -16.92
CA VAL A 186 5.39 -19.30 -17.43
C VAL A 186 4.14 -18.41 -17.30
N ILE A 187 4.34 -17.21 -16.85
CA ILE A 187 3.35 -16.11 -16.90
C ILE A 187 3.96 -15.04 -17.79
N GLU A 188 3.42 -14.90 -18.99
CA GLU A 188 3.90 -13.96 -20.01
C GLU A 188 2.86 -12.87 -20.26
N VAL A 189 3.26 -11.63 -20.07
CA VAL A 189 2.45 -10.47 -20.47
C VAL A 189 2.59 -10.28 -21.96
N LEU A 190 1.48 -10.40 -22.69
CA LEU A 190 1.45 -10.19 -24.14
C LEU A 190 1.30 -8.70 -24.49
N SER A 191 0.50 -7.99 -23.72
CA SER A 191 0.31 -6.54 -23.87
C SER A 191 -0.22 -5.92 -22.59
N THR A 192 0.03 -4.62 -22.43
CA THR A 192 -0.56 -3.80 -21.37
C THR A 192 -0.96 -2.43 -21.92
N ASN A 193 -2.01 -1.87 -21.37
CA ASN A 193 -2.46 -0.50 -21.64
C ASN A 193 -3.17 0.05 -20.40
N GLY A 194 -3.38 1.38 -20.31
CA GLY A 194 -3.98 1.94 -19.12
C GLY A 194 -4.19 3.45 -19.16
N ASP A 195 -4.67 3.97 -18.04
CA ASP A 195 -4.84 5.39 -17.76
C ASP A 195 -4.40 5.68 -16.31
N THR A 196 -3.27 6.35 -16.15
CA THR A 196 -2.66 6.66 -14.84
C THR A 196 -3.43 7.72 -14.04
N HIS A 197 -4.53 8.25 -14.60
CA HIS A 197 -5.38 9.28 -13.98
C HIS A 197 -6.87 8.90 -14.05
N LEU A 198 -7.17 7.60 -13.93
CA LEU A 198 -8.52 7.06 -13.85
C LEU A 198 -8.62 6.05 -12.72
N GLY A 199 -9.46 6.30 -11.74
CA GLY A 199 -9.66 5.39 -10.60
C GLY A 199 -10.77 5.84 -9.67
N GLY A 200 -10.95 5.14 -8.56
CA GLY A 200 -12.01 5.38 -7.58
C GLY A 200 -12.12 6.80 -7.07
N ASP A 201 -11.00 7.52 -6.95
CA ASP A 201 -10.96 8.93 -6.55
C ASP A 201 -11.71 9.83 -7.55
N ASP A 202 -11.70 9.48 -8.85
CA ASP A 202 -12.41 10.24 -9.87
C ASP A 202 -13.92 10.04 -9.76
N PHE A 203 -14.35 8.82 -9.41
CA PHE A 203 -15.75 8.53 -9.09
C PHE A 203 -16.20 9.32 -7.84
N ASP A 204 -15.37 9.34 -6.79
CA ASP A 204 -15.65 10.12 -5.57
C ASP A 204 -15.73 11.62 -5.86
N ASN A 205 -14.85 12.13 -6.72
CA ASN A 205 -14.87 13.54 -7.13
C ASN A 205 -16.15 13.90 -7.89
N LYS A 206 -16.67 13.02 -8.77
CA LYS A 206 -17.96 13.24 -9.46
C LYS A 206 -19.13 13.36 -8.47
N VAL A 207 -19.17 12.47 -7.47
CA VAL A 207 -20.20 12.51 -6.43
C VAL A 207 -20.03 13.75 -5.53
N THR A 208 -18.79 14.07 -5.17
CA THR A 208 -18.49 15.27 -4.38
C THR A 208 -18.93 16.54 -5.08
N GLN A 209 -18.63 16.65 -6.38
CA GLN A 209 -19.06 17.82 -7.17
C GLN A 209 -20.58 17.90 -7.27
N TRP A 210 -21.25 16.77 -7.51
CA TRP A 210 -22.73 16.72 -7.50
C TRP A 210 -23.31 17.21 -6.16
N MET A 211 -22.74 16.76 -5.03
CA MET A 211 -23.19 17.21 -3.70
C MET A 211 -23.02 18.73 -3.50
N ILE A 212 -21.89 19.28 -3.95
CA ILE A 212 -21.61 20.74 -3.88
C ILE A 212 -22.66 21.49 -4.71
N ASP A 213 -22.93 21.05 -5.94
CA ASP A 213 -23.85 21.71 -6.86
C ASP A 213 -25.29 21.66 -6.35
N GLU A 214 -25.73 20.52 -5.81
CA GLU A 214 -27.09 20.36 -5.26
C GLU A 214 -27.25 21.21 -3.98
N PHE A 215 -26.25 21.23 -3.11
CA PHE A 215 -26.28 22.08 -1.90
C PHE A 215 -26.30 23.57 -2.25
N LYS A 216 -25.51 23.98 -3.23
CA LYS A 216 -25.50 25.36 -3.73
C LYS A 216 -26.84 25.78 -4.33
N LYS A 217 -27.54 24.87 -5.05
CA LYS A 217 -28.88 25.12 -5.57
C LYS A 217 -29.93 25.26 -4.45
N ALA A 218 -29.83 24.42 -3.41
CA ALA A 218 -30.79 24.38 -2.32
C ALA A 218 -30.58 25.51 -1.30
N GLU A 219 -29.36 25.77 -0.91
CA GLU A 219 -29.00 26.65 0.23
C GLU A 219 -28.26 27.95 -0.19
N GLY A 220 -27.89 28.09 -1.47
CA GLY A 220 -27.15 29.24 -1.98
C GLY A 220 -25.68 29.31 -1.52
N VAL A 221 -25.14 28.25 -0.89
CA VAL A 221 -23.80 28.21 -0.28
C VAL A 221 -22.89 27.29 -1.06
N ASP A 222 -21.69 27.76 -1.37
CA ASP A 222 -20.67 26.97 -2.04
C ASP A 222 -19.74 26.29 -1.02
N LEU A 223 -19.89 24.98 -0.86
CA LEU A 223 -19.09 24.18 0.08
C LEU A 223 -17.65 23.91 -0.39
N SER A 224 -17.31 24.20 -1.65
CA SER A 224 -15.95 23.96 -2.19
C SER A 224 -14.87 24.83 -1.55
N THR A 225 -15.27 25.96 -0.95
CA THR A 225 -14.37 26.92 -0.29
C THR A 225 -14.07 26.58 1.18
N ASP A 226 -14.86 25.71 1.79
CA ASP A 226 -14.68 25.23 3.16
C ASP A 226 -13.95 23.87 3.13
N LYS A 227 -12.68 23.87 3.53
CA LYS A 227 -11.83 22.68 3.51
C LYS A 227 -12.38 21.54 4.38
N MET A 228 -12.96 21.86 5.54
CA MET A 228 -13.55 20.86 6.43
C MET A 228 -14.83 20.26 5.81
N ALA A 229 -15.71 21.10 5.27
CA ALA A 229 -16.89 20.65 4.56
C ALA A 229 -16.52 19.79 3.34
N LEU A 230 -15.54 20.24 2.54
CA LEU A 230 -15.04 19.50 1.37
C LEU A 230 -14.49 18.12 1.75
N GLN A 231 -13.72 18.01 2.84
CA GLN A 231 -13.21 16.73 3.31
C GLN A 231 -14.34 15.79 3.74
N ARG A 232 -15.34 16.30 4.46
CA ARG A 232 -16.53 15.53 4.85
C ARG A 232 -17.34 15.07 3.65
N LEU A 233 -17.46 15.89 2.62
CA LEU A 233 -18.12 15.52 1.36
C LEU A 233 -17.36 14.41 0.64
N LYS A 234 -16.02 14.49 0.58
CA LYS A 234 -15.19 13.43 -0.05
C LYS A 234 -15.34 12.09 0.67
N GLU A 235 -15.30 12.08 1.99
CA GLU A 235 -15.50 10.87 2.78
C GLU A 235 -16.92 10.28 2.60
N ALA A 236 -17.92 11.15 2.54
CA ALA A 236 -19.30 10.73 2.27
C ALA A 236 -19.47 10.19 0.84
N ALA A 237 -18.79 10.76 -0.14
CA ALA A 237 -18.77 10.28 -1.52
C ALA A 237 -18.14 8.88 -1.63
N GLU A 238 -16.97 8.66 -1.02
CA GLU A 238 -16.33 7.34 -0.96
C GLU A 238 -17.24 6.30 -0.30
N LYS A 239 -17.85 6.66 0.83
CA LYS A 239 -18.79 5.80 1.54
C LYS A 239 -20.00 5.47 0.67
N ALA A 240 -20.63 6.47 0.05
CA ALA A 240 -21.77 6.28 -0.83
C ALA A 240 -21.44 5.38 -2.04
N LYS A 241 -20.28 5.57 -2.69
CA LYS A 241 -19.78 4.70 -3.76
C LYS A 241 -19.70 3.24 -3.30
N LYS A 242 -19.12 2.99 -2.12
CA LYS A 242 -19.02 1.64 -1.56
C LYS A 242 -20.38 1.01 -1.28
N GLU A 243 -21.29 1.75 -0.66
CA GLU A 243 -22.64 1.29 -0.34
C GLU A 243 -23.45 1.00 -1.61
N LEU A 244 -23.35 1.85 -2.64
CA LEU A 244 -24.03 1.67 -3.91
C LEU A 244 -23.49 0.51 -4.75
N SER A 245 -22.35 -0.08 -4.39
CA SER A 245 -21.89 -1.34 -5.00
C SER A 245 -22.78 -2.54 -4.63
N SER A 246 -23.46 -2.49 -3.49
CA SER A 246 -24.39 -3.54 -3.04
C SER A 246 -25.85 -3.08 -2.96
N ALA A 247 -26.10 -1.82 -2.56
CA ALA A 247 -27.43 -1.24 -2.43
C ALA A 247 -27.83 -0.45 -3.69
N THR A 248 -29.14 -0.25 -3.90
CA THR A 248 -29.68 0.57 -4.99
C THR A 248 -29.81 2.05 -4.63
N THR A 249 -29.78 2.36 -3.32
CA THR A 249 -29.90 3.71 -2.79
C THR A 249 -29.06 3.84 -1.53
N THR A 250 -28.54 5.03 -1.26
CA THR A 250 -27.90 5.40 0.00
C THR A 250 -28.31 6.80 0.43
N ASN A 251 -28.42 7.04 1.74
CA ASN A 251 -28.67 8.36 2.28
C ASN A 251 -27.33 8.99 2.75
N ILE A 252 -27.07 10.19 2.27
CA ILE A 252 -25.90 10.98 2.64
C ILE A 252 -26.39 12.05 3.62
N ASN A 253 -26.11 11.85 4.91
CA ASN A 253 -26.50 12.79 5.97
C ASN A 253 -25.26 13.35 6.66
N LEU A 254 -25.00 14.65 6.50
CA LEU A 254 -23.89 15.38 7.09
C LEU A 254 -24.44 16.56 7.93
N PRO A 255 -24.76 16.32 9.19
CA PRO A 255 -25.25 17.38 10.08
C PRO A 255 -24.16 18.44 10.29
N PHE A 256 -24.56 19.71 10.40
CA PHE A 256 -23.67 20.83 10.63
C PHE A 256 -22.52 20.90 9.60
N ILE A 257 -22.87 20.77 8.30
CA ILE A 257 -21.86 20.78 7.24
C ILE A 257 -21.18 22.14 7.11
N THR A 258 -21.93 23.21 7.33
CA THR A 258 -21.42 24.58 7.38
C THR A 258 -22.32 25.47 8.26
N ALA A 259 -21.86 26.68 8.56
CA ALA A 259 -22.63 27.69 9.29
C ALA A 259 -22.75 28.96 8.45
N THR A 260 -23.96 29.54 8.43
CA THR A 260 -24.27 30.80 7.75
C THR A 260 -24.78 31.84 8.77
N ALA A 261 -25.03 33.07 8.34
CA ALA A 261 -25.65 34.10 9.17
C ALA A 261 -27.06 33.70 9.65
N GLU A 262 -27.73 32.79 8.95
CA GLU A 262 -29.06 32.25 9.29
C GLU A 262 -28.99 31.06 10.27
N GLY A 263 -27.79 30.58 10.58
CA GLY A 263 -27.55 29.42 11.45
C GLY A 263 -26.84 28.25 10.77
N PRO A 264 -26.74 27.09 11.47
CA PRO A 264 -26.12 25.91 10.93
C PRO A 264 -26.94 25.32 9.80
N LYS A 265 -26.25 24.84 8.76
CA LYS A 265 -26.84 24.14 7.62
C LYS A 265 -26.45 22.66 7.65
N HIS A 266 -27.34 21.83 7.15
CA HIS A 266 -27.20 20.38 7.13
C HIS A 266 -27.29 19.87 5.69
N PHE A 267 -26.51 18.87 5.35
CA PHE A 267 -26.63 18.15 4.09
C PHE A 267 -27.38 16.84 4.36
N ASP A 268 -28.50 16.62 3.69
CA ASP A 268 -29.28 15.38 3.78
C ASP A 268 -29.92 15.11 2.39
N MET A 269 -29.34 14.13 1.69
CA MET A 269 -29.80 13.76 0.35
C MET A 269 -29.70 12.25 0.14
N THR A 270 -30.60 11.71 -0.67
CA THR A 270 -30.55 10.33 -1.14
C THR A 270 -29.85 10.28 -2.49
N LEU A 271 -28.81 9.46 -2.61
CA LEU A 271 -28.16 9.13 -3.86
C LEU A 271 -28.61 7.73 -4.31
N THR A 272 -29.14 7.61 -5.52
CA THR A 272 -29.50 6.31 -6.12
C THR A 272 -28.34 5.79 -6.95
N ARG A 273 -28.23 4.45 -7.12
CA ARG A 273 -27.26 3.84 -8.05
C ARG A 273 -27.43 4.37 -9.46
N ALA A 274 -28.67 4.52 -9.94
CA ALA A 274 -28.93 5.07 -11.28
C ALA A 274 -28.35 6.49 -11.46
N LYS A 275 -28.45 7.35 -10.41
CA LYS A 275 -27.85 8.68 -10.46
C LYS A 275 -26.33 8.62 -10.37
N PHE A 276 -25.78 7.73 -9.54
CA PHE A 276 -24.35 7.46 -9.48
C PHE A 276 -23.81 7.00 -10.84
N ASP A 277 -24.48 6.05 -11.49
CA ASP A 277 -24.10 5.54 -12.81
C ASP A 277 -24.16 6.65 -13.88
N GLU A 278 -25.18 7.52 -13.84
CA GLU A 278 -25.27 8.70 -14.70
C GLU A 278 -24.08 9.64 -14.52
N LEU A 279 -23.72 9.96 -13.26
CA LEU A 279 -22.63 10.89 -12.94
C LEU A 279 -21.25 10.35 -13.35
N THR A 280 -21.08 9.04 -13.35
CA THR A 280 -19.78 8.37 -13.55
C THR A 280 -19.66 7.63 -14.87
N HIS A 281 -20.68 7.74 -15.74
CA HIS A 281 -20.75 7.04 -17.02
C HIS A 281 -19.51 7.27 -17.89
N ASP A 282 -19.05 8.51 -17.99
CA ASP A 282 -17.86 8.89 -18.76
C ASP A 282 -16.58 8.20 -18.25
N LEU A 283 -16.46 7.98 -16.94
CA LEU A 283 -15.31 7.30 -16.34
C LEU A 283 -15.30 5.81 -16.70
N VAL A 284 -16.47 5.17 -16.67
CA VAL A 284 -16.62 3.77 -17.10
C VAL A 284 -16.31 3.62 -18.59
N GLU A 285 -16.81 4.53 -19.44
CA GLU A 285 -16.53 4.50 -20.89
C GLU A 285 -15.06 4.71 -21.22
N ARG A 286 -14.32 5.52 -20.44
CA ARG A 286 -12.88 5.72 -20.63
C ARG A 286 -12.07 4.43 -20.58
N THR A 287 -12.53 3.41 -19.86
CA THR A 287 -11.82 2.12 -19.77
C THR A 287 -11.87 1.33 -21.08
N ALA A 288 -12.82 1.62 -21.98
CA ALA A 288 -13.02 0.84 -23.18
C ALA A 288 -11.85 0.93 -24.17
N ILE A 289 -11.26 2.12 -24.34
CA ILE A 289 -10.17 2.34 -25.28
C ILE A 289 -8.91 1.55 -24.88
N PRO A 290 -8.41 1.63 -23.62
CA PRO A 290 -7.30 0.80 -23.19
C PRO A 290 -7.54 -0.70 -23.34
N VAL A 291 -8.76 -1.20 -23.04
CA VAL A 291 -9.12 -2.61 -23.23
C VAL A 291 -8.98 -3.02 -24.70
N GLN A 292 -9.56 -2.23 -25.61
CA GLN A 292 -9.47 -2.52 -27.05
C GLN A 292 -8.03 -2.49 -27.55
N ASN A 293 -7.24 -1.53 -27.10
CA ASN A 293 -5.84 -1.42 -27.47
C ASN A 293 -5.01 -2.62 -26.97
N ALA A 294 -5.19 -3.03 -25.70
CA ALA A 294 -4.49 -4.18 -25.15
C ALA A 294 -4.82 -5.47 -25.92
N MET A 295 -6.11 -5.71 -26.19
CA MET A 295 -6.53 -6.89 -26.97
C MET A 295 -5.97 -6.87 -28.38
N LYS A 296 -5.99 -5.71 -29.04
CA LYS A 296 -5.46 -5.53 -30.39
C LYS A 296 -3.94 -5.77 -30.43
N ASP A 297 -3.20 -5.20 -29.47
CA ASP A 297 -1.75 -5.32 -29.41
C ASP A 297 -1.31 -6.77 -29.13
N ALA A 298 -2.08 -7.51 -28.31
CA ALA A 298 -1.88 -8.92 -28.05
C ALA A 298 -2.33 -9.83 -29.21
N GLY A 299 -3.05 -9.31 -30.20
CA GLY A 299 -3.66 -10.12 -31.27
C GLY A 299 -4.73 -11.08 -30.76
N VAL A 300 -5.42 -10.75 -29.66
CA VAL A 300 -6.38 -11.61 -28.94
C VAL A 300 -7.81 -11.12 -29.21
N THR A 301 -8.72 -12.05 -29.48
CA THR A 301 -10.15 -11.82 -29.59
C THR A 301 -10.88 -12.25 -28.31
N ASN A 302 -12.16 -11.88 -28.16
CA ASN A 302 -12.98 -12.33 -27.03
C ASN A 302 -13.08 -13.86 -26.92
N ALA A 303 -12.96 -14.60 -28.02
CA ALA A 303 -13.00 -16.05 -28.04
C ALA A 303 -11.73 -16.67 -27.44
N ASP A 304 -10.60 -16.01 -27.59
CA ASP A 304 -9.30 -16.49 -27.13
C ASP A 304 -9.11 -16.29 -25.62
N LEU A 305 -9.89 -15.40 -24.99
CA LEU A 305 -9.82 -15.17 -23.56
C LEU A 305 -10.40 -16.38 -22.80
N GLY A 306 -9.62 -17.00 -21.95
CA GLY A 306 -10.09 -18.01 -21.00
C GLY A 306 -10.84 -17.38 -19.84
N GLN A 307 -10.28 -16.32 -19.26
CA GLN A 307 -10.81 -15.68 -18.06
C GLN A 307 -10.58 -14.16 -18.07
N VAL A 308 -11.42 -13.43 -17.31
CA VAL A 308 -11.22 -12.01 -17.00
C VAL A 308 -11.15 -11.86 -15.48
N LEU A 309 -10.02 -11.39 -14.97
CA LEU A 309 -9.78 -11.15 -13.55
C LEU A 309 -10.03 -9.68 -13.23
N LEU A 310 -10.80 -9.42 -12.18
CA LEU A 310 -11.04 -8.08 -11.67
C LEU A 310 -10.13 -7.82 -10.48
N VAL A 311 -9.37 -6.74 -10.57
CA VAL A 311 -8.42 -6.27 -9.56
C VAL A 311 -8.72 -4.82 -9.21
N GLY A 312 -8.40 -4.41 -7.99
CA GLY A 312 -8.68 -3.08 -7.48
C GLY A 312 -10.11 -2.89 -7.00
N GLY A 313 -10.27 -2.16 -5.89
CA GLY A 313 -11.55 -2.01 -5.20
C GLY A 313 -12.68 -1.39 -6.04
N SER A 314 -12.34 -0.56 -7.05
CA SER A 314 -13.32 0.10 -7.93
C SER A 314 -13.97 -0.86 -8.93
N THR A 315 -13.42 -2.05 -9.13
CA THR A 315 -14.08 -3.12 -9.94
C THR A 315 -15.32 -3.72 -9.26
N ARG A 316 -15.55 -3.39 -7.98
CA ARG A 316 -16.79 -3.76 -7.27
C ARG A 316 -18.01 -2.97 -7.74
N ILE A 317 -17.81 -1.86 -8.46
CA ILE A 317 -18.90 -1.03 -9.03
C ILE A 317 -19.66 -1.84 -10.10
N PRO A 318 -20.99 -2.04 -9.96
CA PRO A 318 -21.76 -2.85 -10.89
C PRO A 318 -21.63 -2.40 -12.35
N ALA A 319 -21.72 -1.09 -12.62
CA ALA A 319 -21.57 -0.55 -13.98
C ALA A 319 -20.21 -0.90 -14.62
N VAL A 320 -19.13 -1.00 -13.82
CA VAL A 320 -17.80 -1.45 -14.29
C VAL A 320 -17.85 -2.92 -14.67
N GLN A 321 -18.44 -3.79 -13.83
CA GLN A 321 -18.57 -5.22 -14.12
C GLN A 321 -19.41 -5.48 -15.38
N ASP A 322 -20.52 -4.75 -15.53
CA ASP A 322 -21.39 -4.83 -16.71
C ASP A 322 -20.64 -4.38 -17.97
N LYS A 323 -19.84 -3.32 -17.87
CA LYS A 323 -19.01 -2.84 -18.98
C LYS A 323 -17.97 -3.87 -19.41
N VAL A 324 -17.26 -4.49 -18.45
CA VAL A 324 -16.29 -5.56 -18.73
C VAL A 324 -16.98 -6.73 -19.43
N LYS A 325 -18.12 -7.18 -18.91
CA LYS A 325 -18.92 -8.25 -19.52
C LYS A 325 -19.39 -7.89 -20.94
N GLN A 326 -19.82 -6.64 -21.15
CA GLN A 326 -20.21 -6.14 -22.46
C GLN A 326 -19.06 -6.17 -23.47
N MET A 327 -17.86 -5.74 -23.06
CA MET A 327 -16.70 -5.66 -23.94
C MET A 327 -16.11 -7.04 -24.27
N THR A 328 -16.05 -7.94 -23.30
CA THR A 328 -15.36 -9.23 -23.42
C THR A 328 -16.29 -10.40 -23.74
N GLY A 329 -17.58 -10.25 -23.51
CA GLY A 329 -18.56 -11.34 -23.59
C GLY A 329 -18.38 -12.42 -22.50
N LYS A 330 -17.48 -12.21 -21.54
CA LYS A 330 -17.17 -13.13 -20.44
C LYS A 330 -17.72 -12.61 -19.13
N GLU A 331 -18.17 -13.50 -18.26
CA GLU A 331 -18.45 -13.16 -16.87
C GLU A 331 -17.12 -13.00 -16.14
N PRO A 332 -16.86 -11.84 -15.51
CA PRO A 332 -15.61 -11.66 -14.77
C PRO A 332 -15.47 -12.63 -13.61
N SER A 333 -14.26 -13.17 -13.40
CA SER A 333 -13.96 -14.06 -12.27
C SER A 333 -14.00 -13.29 -10.95
N LYS A 334 -14.59 -13.92 -9.94
CA LYS A 334 -14.63 -13.43 -8.55
C LYS A 334 -13.80 -14.33 -7.61
N SER A 335 -12.92 -15.17 -8.18
CA SER A 335 -12.11 -16.12 -7.42
C SER A 335 -11.02 -15.45 -6.56
N LEU A 336 -10.54 -14.28 -6.98
CA LEU A 336 -9.56 -13.50 -6.23
C LEU A 336 -10.25 -12.40 -5.42
N ASN A 337 -9.72 -12.14 -4.23
CA ASN A 337 -10.05 -10.90 -3.51
C ASN A 337 -9.29 -9.73 -4.16
N PRO A 338 -10.00 -8.76 -4.77
CA PRO A 338 -9.35 -7.67 -5.51
C PRO A 338 -8.51 -6.72 -4.63
N ASP A 339 -8.64 -6.80 -3.31
CA ASP A 339 -7.89 -5.97 -2.36
C ASP A 339 -6.62 -6.67 -1.82
N GLU A 340 -6.44 -7.97 -2.07
CA GLU A 340 -5.35 -8.79 -1.52
C GLU A 340 -4.47 -9.42 -2.60
N CYS A 341 -5.03 -9.77 -3.75
CA CYS A 341 -4.38 -10.61 -4.76
C CYS A 341 -3.05 -10.04 -5.26
N VAL A 342 -2.91 -8.72 -5.31
CA VAL A 342 -1.67 -8.04 -5.72
C VAL A 342 -0.56 -8.24 -4.70
N ALA A 343 -0.85 -8.06 -3.41
CA ALA A 343 0.11 -8.31 -2.32
C ALA A 343 0.48 -9.80 -2.23
N ILE A 344 -0.50 -10.69 -2.41
CA ILE A 344 -0.29 -12.15 -2.48
C ILE A 344 0.70 -12.47 -3.61
N GLY A 345 0.48 -11.98 -4.82
CA GLY A 345 1.38 -12.21 -5.95
C GLY A 345 2.78 -11.65 -5.72
N ALA A 346 2.88 -10.45 -5.12
CA ALA A 346 4.16 -9.87 -4.73
C ALA A 346 4.90 -10.73 -3.69
N SER A 347 4.17 -11.33 -2.72
CA SER A 347 4.78 -12.21 -1.71
C SER A 347 5.28 -13.53 -2.30
N ILE A 348 4.57 -14.09 -3.29
CA ILE A 348 5.01 -15.27 -4.03
C ILE A 348 6.33 -14.97 -4.75
N GLN A 349 6.41 -13.83 -5.43
CA GLN A 349 7.67 -13.38 -6.05
C GLN A 349 8.77 -13.18 -5.01
N GLY A 350 8.46 -12.65 -3.85
CA GLY A 350 9.39 -12.51 -2.72
C GLY A 350 9.89 -13.87 -2.23
N GLY A 351 8.99 -14.83 -2.03
CA GLY A 351 9.32 -16.19 -1.64
C GLY A 351 10.21 -16.91 -2.66
N LYS A 352 9.93 -16.72 -3.95
CA LYS A 352 10.80 -17.24 -5.03
C LYS A 352 12.21 -16.67 -4.94
N LEU A 353 12.36 -15.36 -4.73
CA LEU A 353 13.67 -14.71 -4.57
C LEU A 353 14.39 -15.17 -3.29
N ALA A 354 13.65 -15.49 -2.24
CA ALA A 354 14.18 -16.05 -0.99
C ALA A 354 14.50 -17.57 -1.09
N GLY A 355 14.03 -18.26 -2.13
CA GLY A 355 14.15 -19.72 -2.28
C GLY A 355 13.18 -20.48 -1.39
N ASP A 356 12.03 -19.91 -1.03
CA ASP A 356 10.99 -20.56 -0.22
C ASP A 356 10.34 -21.71 -1.00
N ALA A 357 10.25 -22.88 -0.35
CA ALA A 357 9.51 -24.01 -0.89
C ALA A 357 8.02 -23.64 -1.02
N GLY A 358 7.41 -23.93 -2.17
CA GLY A 358 6.01 -23.61 -2.46
C GLY A 358 5.77 -22.31 -3.24
N ALA A 359 6.79 -21.45 -3.41
CA ALA A 359 6.69 -20.29 -4.30
C ALA A 359 6.71 -20.67 -5.81
N GLY A 360 7.00 -21.96 -6.12
CA GLY A 360 7.06 -22.49 -7.49
C GLY A 360 8.23 -21.94 -8.31
N GLU A 361 8.48 -22.57 -9.46
CA GLU A 361 9.47 -22.10 -10.44
C GLU A 361 8.82 -21.31 -11.59
N VAL A 362 7.81 -20.49 -11.29
CA VAL A 362 7.10 -19.72 -12.31
C VAL A 362 8.02 -18.65 -12.90
N LEU A 363 8.23 -18.66 -14.21
CA LEU A 363 8.94 -17.58 -14.92
C LEU A 363 7.97 -16.44 -15.22
N LEU A 364 8.33 -15.21 -14.81
CA LEU A 364 7.59 -14.00 -15.13
C LEU A 364 8.27 -13.26 -16.26
N LEU A 365 7.54 -13.03 -17.35
CA LEU A 365 7.95 -12.21 -18.49
C LEU A 365 6.99 -11.03 -18.60
N ASP A 366 7.49 -9.85 -18.28
CA ASP A 366 6.74 -8.59 -18.33
C ASP A 366 7.09 -7.79 -19.57
N VAL A 367 6.41 -6.67 -19.83
CA VAL A 367 6.62 -5.84 -21.00
C VAL A 367 6.80 -4.37 -20.64
N THR A 368 7.50 -3.61 -21.52
CA THR A 368 7.52 -2.15 -21.42
C THR A 368 6.20 -1.57 -21.93
N PRO A 369 5.54 -0.66 -21.16
CA PRO A 369 4.20 -0.18 -21.52
C PRO A 369 4.19 0.80 -22.70
N LEU A 370 5.29 1.50 -22.94
CA LEU A 370 5.41 2.57 -23.93
C LEU A 370 6.69 2.42 -24.75
N SER A 371 6.65 2.85 -26.01
CA SER A 371 7.81 2.88 -26.90
C SER A 371 8.87 3.85 -26.39
N LEU A 372 10.15 3.47 -26.57
CA LEU A 372 11.32 4.28 -26.23
C LEU A 372 12.04 4.71 -27.50
N SER A 373 12.36 5.99 -27.59
CA SER A 373 12.90 6.63 -28.77
C SER A 373 14.00 7.63 -28.40
N ILE A 374 14.81 8.01 -29.38
CA ILE A 374 15.65 9.20 -29.28
C ILE A 374 15.18 10.25 -30.30
N GLU A 375 15.44 11.52 -29.96
CA GLU A 375 15.23 12.61 -30.87
C GLU A 375 16.31 12.58 -31.98
N THR A 376 15.86 12.62 -33.24
CA THR A 376 16.72 12.68 -34.39
C THR A 376 16.48 13.97 -35.20
N MET A 377 17.19 14.13 -36.31
CA MET A 377 17.10 15.32 -37.14
C MET A 377 15.65 15.67 -37.51
N GLY A 378 15.29 16.94 -37.37
CA GLY A 378 13.92 17.41 -37.58
C GLY A 378 12.98 17.25 -36.38
N GLY A 379 13.49 16.84 -35.20
CA GLY A 379 12.71 16.65 -33.99
C GLY A 379 11.87 15.35 -34.01
N VAL A 380 12.23 14.40 -34.88
CA VAL A 380 11.53 13.12 -35.03
C VAL A 380 11.92 12.18 -33.90
N ALA A 381 10.96 11.49 -33.33
CA ALA A 381 11.18 10.40 -32.35
C ALA A 381 11.48 9.10 -33.11
N THR A 382 12.76 8.72 -33.17
CA THR A 382 13.17 7.44 -33.77
C THR A 382 13.13 6.33 -32.74
N ARG A 383 12.25 5.34 -32.94
CA ARG A 383 12.03 4.26 -32.01
C ARG A 383 13.15 3.23 -32.05
N LEU A 384 13.60 2.81 -30.86
CA LEU A 384 14.52 1.70 -30.67
C LEU A 384 13.83 0.52 -29.99
N ILE A 385 12.93 0.80 -29.05
CA ILE A 385 12.14 -0.24 -28.36
C ILE A 385 10.65 0.09 -28.56
N GLU A 386 9.92 -0.86 -29.12
CA GLU A 386 8.47 -0.75 -29.28
C GLU A 386 7.76 -1.05 -27.95
N ARG A 387 6.59 -0.45 -27.73
CA ARG A 387 5.71 -0.83 -26.61
C ARG A 387 5.40 -2.33 -26.66
N ASN A 388 5.13 -2.89 -25.50
CA ASN A 388 4.88 -4.32 -25.33
C ASN A 388 6.08 -5.22 -25.73
N THR A 389 7.30 -4.67 -25.75
CA THR A 389 8.52 -5.48 -25.84
C THR A 389 8.78 -6.13 -24.49
N THR A 390 8.97 -7.46 -24.49
CA THR A 390 9.29 -8.25 -23.30
C THR A 390 10.56 -7.77 -22.61
N ILE A 391 10.54 -7.64 -21.30
CA ILE A 391 11.66 -7.24 -20.47
C ILE A 391 12.12 -8.38 -19.53
N PRO A 392 13.45 -8.45 -19.20
CA PRO A 392 14.52 -7.51 -19.57
C PRO A 392 14.89 -7.58 -21.05
N THR A 393 15.31 -6.43 -21.63
CA THR A 393 15.71 -6.36 -23.05
C THR A 393 16.81 -5.35 -23.26
N ARG A 394 17.64 -5.60 -24.28
CA ARG A 394 18.69 -4.69 -24.73
C ARG A 394 18.64 -4.55 -26.24
N LYS A 395 18.58 -3.30 -26.74
CA LYS A 395 18.60 -3.01 -28.19
C LYS A 395 19.54 -1.86 -28.48
N SER A 396 20.29 -1.97 -29.57
CA SER A 396 21.23 -0.97 -30.06
C SER A 396 20.91 -0.60 -31.49
N GLN A 397 21.17 0.67 -31.83
CA GLN A 397 21.09 1.17 -33.21
C GLN A 397 22.19 2.19 -33.43
N ILE A 398 22.77 2.19 -34.67
CA ILE A 398 23.82 3.12 -35.06
C ILE A 398 23.19 4.37 -35.68
N PHE A 399 23.58 5.52 -35.15
CA PHE A 399 23.25 6.85 -35.62
C PHE A 399 24.51 7.56 -36.09
N SER A 400 24.36 8.79 -36.64
CA SER A 400 25.48 9.60 -37.11
C SER A 400 25.25 11.07 -36.82
N THR A 401 26.30 11.89 -37.09
CA THR A 401 26.24 13.35 -36.96
C THR A 401 25.36 13.98 -38.04
N ALA A 402 24.64 15.04 -37.69
CA ALA A 402 23.74 15.79 -38.57
C ALA A 402 24.43 16.92 -39.35
N ALA A 403 25.63 17.35 -38.90
CA ALA A 403 26.40 18.44 -39.51
C ALA A 403 27.86 18.04 -39.72
N ASP A 404 28.52 18.71 -40.70
CA ASP A 404 29.95 18.53 -40.95
C ASP A 404 30.77 19.07 -39.76
N ASN A 405 31.86 18.35 -39.44
CA ASN A 405 32.76 18.69 -38.32
C ASN A 405 32.10 18.79 -36.94
N GLN A 406 30.98 18.11 -36.75
CA GLN A 406 30.27 18.01 -35.45
C GLN A 406 31.09 17.14 -34.50
N THR A 407 31.54 17.73 -33.38
CA THR A 407 32.40 17.06 -32.38
C THR A 407 31.65 16.54 -31.16
N ALA A 408 30.33 16.75 -31.10
CA ALA A 408 29.46 16.29 -30.02
C ALA A 408 28.05 16.04 -30.54
N VAL A 409 27.33 15.15 -29.88
CA VAL A 409 25.88 14.90 -30.08
C VAL A 409 25.15 14.97 -28.78
N ASP A 410 23.98 15.60 -28.78
CA ASP A 410 23.03 15.57 -27.66
C ASP A 410 22.01 14.47 -27.92
N ILE A 411 21.85 13.56 -26.97
CA ILE A 411 20.91 12.46 -27.03
C ILE A 411 19.76 12.80 -26.13
N ASN A 412 18.60 13.13 -26.70
CA ASN A 412 17.36 13.32 -25.97
C ASN A 412 16.54 12.03 -26.04
N VAL A 413 16.34 11.39 -24.87
CA VAL A 413 15.60 10.15 -24.73
C VAL A 413 14.15 10.49 -24.44
N VAL A 414 13.22 9.90 -25.20
CA VAL A 414 11.79 10.15 -25.08
C VAL A 414 10.99 8.86 -25.01
N GLN A 415 9.85 8.90 -24.31
CA GLN A 415 8.92 7.78 -24.14
C GLN A 415 7.54 8.18 -24.63
N GLY A 416 6.91 7.33 -25.44
CA GLY A 416 5.58 7.53 -25.96
C GLY A 416 5.42 7.14 -27.44
N GLU A 417 4.21 7.32 -27.96
CA GLU A 417 3.80 6.84 -29.27
C GLU A 417 3.76 7.94 -30.36
N ARG A 418 4.06 9.19 -29.99
CA ARG A 418 3.99 10.32 -30.93
C ARG A 418 5.22 10.35 -31.85
N GLN A 419 5.03 10.84 -33.07
CA GLN A 419 6.10 10.89 -34.09
C GLN A 419 7.18 11.92 -33.82
N PHE A 420 6.88 12.99 -33.06
CA PHE A 420 7.82 14.04 -32.72
C PHE A 420 8.22 13.95 -31.24
N ALA A 421 9.53 14.17 -31.00
CA ALA A 421 10.09 14.07 -29.64
C ALA A 421 9.41 15.03 -28.66
N ARG A 422 9.09 16.26 -29.07
CA ARG A 422 8.41 17.29 -28.25
C ARG A 422 7.02 16.89 -27.76
N ASP A 423 6.36 15.96 -28.47
CA ASP A 423 5.01 15.51 -28.18
C ASP A 423 5.00 14.23 -27.30
N ASN A 424 6.19 13.73 -26.95
CA ASN A 424 6.43 12.59 -26.08
C ASN A 424 6.99 13.05 -24.72
N LYS A 425 6.98 12.16 -23.73
CA LYS A 425 7.59 12.42 -22.43
C LYS A 425 9.11 12.35 -22.56
N SER A 426 9.83 13.45 -22.31
CA SER A 426 11.29 13.40 -22.18
C SER A 426 11.66 12.67 -20.90
N LEU A 427 12.53 11.67 -21.02
CA LEU A 427 13.08 10.90 -19.91
C LEU A 427 14.42 11.47 -19.44
N GLY A 428 15.14 12.16 -20.33
CA GLY A 428 16.40 12.79 -20.01
C GLY A 428 17.23 13.09 -21.25
N GLN A 429 18.24 13.92 -21.08
CA GLN A 429 19.16 14.30 -22.12
C GLN A 429 20.60 14.20 -21.62
N PHE A 430 21.49 13.68 -22.47
CA PHE A 430 22.93 13.64 -22.20
C PHE A 430 23.72 13.90 -23.44
N ARG A 431 25.00 14.26 -23.28
CA ARG A 431 25.88 14.67 -24.36
C ARG A 431 27.07 13.73 -24.49
N LEU A 432 27.32 13.26 -25.72
CA LEU A 432 28.53 12.54 -26.09
C LEU A 432 29.47 13.52 -26.79
N ASP A 433 30.60 13.82 -26.15
CA ASP A 433 31.64 14.74 -26.65
C ASP A 433 32.86 14.00 -27.20
N GLY A 434 33.65 14.71 -27.98
CA GLY A 434 34.96 14.25 -28.45
C GLY A 434 34.89 13.30 -29.63
N ILE A 435 33.87 13.45 -30.45
CA ILE A 435 33.75 12.82 -31.76
C ILE A 435 34.77 13.54 -32.69
N PRO A 436 35.61 12.80 -33.44
CA PRO A 436 36.54 13.41 -34.38
C PRO A 436 35.80 14.19 -35.46
N PRO A 437 36.30 15.39 -35.85
CA PRO A 437 35.72 16.15 -36.96
C PRO A 437 35.71 15.33 -38.24
N ALA A 438 34.53 15.15 -38.83
CA ALA A 438 34.32 14.41 -40.07
C ALA A 438 33.12 14.99 -40.83
N ARG A 439 32.90 14.55 -42.04
CA ARG A 439 31.69 14.89 -42.79
C ARG A 439 30.47 14.29 -42.06
N ARG A 440 29.33 14.97 -42.13
CA ARG A 440 28.05 14.44 -41.63
C ARG A 440 27.81 13.02 -42.16
N GLY A 441 27.27 12.16 -41.33
CA GLY A 441 26.95 10.76 -41.67
C GLY A 441 28.16 9.81 -41.62
N VAL A 442 29.40 10.29 -41.37
CA VAL A 442 30.60 9.44 -41.27
C VAL A 442 30.81 8.86 -39.86
N PRO A 443 30.72 9.65 -38.77
CA PRO A 443 30.82 9.09 -37.41
C PRO A 443 29.72 8.06 -37.13
N GLN A 444 30.11 6.98 -36.49
CA GLN A 444 29.16 5.90 -36.08
C GLN A 444 28.95 5.96 -34.57
N ILE A 445 27.75 6.33 -34.17
CA ILE A 445 27.37 6.48 -32.78
C ILE A 445 26.35 5.40 -32.47
N GLU A 446 26.75 4.41 -31.71
CA GLU A 446 25.87 3.33 -31.24
C GLU A 446 25.11 3.83 -30.02
N VAL A 447 23.78 3.91 -30.12
CA VAL A 447 22.89 4.17 -28.99
C VAL A 447 22.26 2.87 -28.54
N THR A 448 22.44 2.55 -27.28
CA THR A 448 21.94 1.30 -26.66
C THR A 448 20.94 1.63 -25.58
N PHE A 449 19.78 0.99 -25.64
CA PHE A 449 18.79 0.94 -24.57
C PHE A 449 18.88 -0.41 -23.86
N ASP A 450 18.97 -0.38 -22.54
CA ASP A 450 19.02 -1.55 -21.66
C ASP A 450 17.94 -1.39 -20.60
N ILE A 451 16.93 -2.26 -20.66
CA ILE A 451 15.80 -2.28 -19.70
C ILE A 451 15.97 -3.48 -18.80
N ASP A 452 16.06 -3.25 -17.50
CA ASP A 452 16.17 -4.32 -16.51
C ASP A 452 14.80 -5.00 -16.26
N ALA A 453 14.83 -6.02 -15.43
CA ALA A 453 13.63 -6.76 -15.05
C ALA A 453 12.61 -5.94 -14.23
N ASN A 454 12.99 -4.80 -13.67
CA ASN A 454 12.11 -3.86 -12.96
C ASN A 454 11.47 -2.83 -13.91
N GLY A 455 11.84 -2.84 -15.19
CA GLY A 455 11.43 -1.86 -16.18
C GLY A 455 12.21 -0.54 -16.11
N ILE A 456 13.36 -0.53 -15.44
CA ILE A 456 14.22 0.66 -15.33
C ILE A 456 15.12 0.73 -16.56
N VAL A 457 15.17 1.91 -17.20
CA VAL A 457 15.84 2.14 -18.46
C VAL A 457 17.21 2.79 -18.27
N ASN A 458 18.23 2.16 -18.84
CA ASN A 458 19.57 2.74 -19.00
C ASN A 458 19.83 2.99 -20.48
N VAL A 459 20.37 4.17 -20.82
CA VAL A 459 20.71 4.50 -22.19
C VAL A 459 22.18 4.89 -22.26
N SER A 460 22.91 4.28 -23.19
CA SER A 460 24.30 4.67 -23.50
C SER A 460 24.46 5.09 -24.96
N ALA A 461 25.43 5.97 -25.20
CA ALA A 461 25.84 6.34 -26.52
C ALA A 461 27.36 6.21 -26.63
N LYS A 462 27.84 5.48 -27.65
CA LYS A 462 29.24 5.18 -27.88
C LYS A 462 29.68 5.57 -29.31
N ASP A 463 30.72 6.38 -29.43
CA ASP A 463 31.40 6.58 -30.70
C ASP A 463 32.27 5.36 -31.00
N LEU A 464 31.90 4.62 -32.05
CA LEU A 464 32.61 3.40 -32.46
C LEU A 464 34.02 3.68 -33.00
N GLY A 465 34.28 4.89 -33.48
CA GLY A 465 35.57 5.30 -34.00
C GLY A 465 36.62 5.56 -32.92
N THR A 466 36.23 6.17 -31.79
CA THR A 466 37.12 6.52 -30.67
C THR A 466 36.99 5.60 -29.49
N GLY A 467 35.89 4.87 -29.41
CA GLY A 467 35.51 4.07 -28.23
C GLY A 467 34.99 4.90 -27.03
N LYS A 468 34.86 6.22 -27.18
CA LYS A 468 34.28 7.09 -26.15
C LYS A 468 32.79 6.75 -25.93
N GLU A 469 32.41 6.68 -24.70
CA GLU A 469 31.03 6.31 -24.28
C GLU A 469 30.54 7.27 -23.21
N GLN A 470 29.25 7.61 -23.27
CA GLN A 470 28.50 8.28 -22.23
C GLN A 470 27.20 7.50 -21.98
N HIS A 471 26.73 7.54 -20.77
CA HIS A 471 25.49 6.86 -20.39
C HIS A 471 24.65 7.76 -19.48
N ILE A 472 23.36 7.51 -19.50
CA ILE A 472 22.42 8.04 -18.53
C ILE A 472 21.58 6.87 -18.01
N THR A 473 21.52 6.74 -16.70
CA THR A 473 20.41 6.01 -16.08
C THR A 473 19.26 6.98 -16.06
N ILE A 474 18.12 6.60 -16.62
CA ILE A 474 16.97 7.47 -16.67
C ILE A 474 16.47 7.69 -15.24
N THR A 475 16.95 8.76 -14.67
CA THR A 475 16.40 9.34 -13.45
C THR A 475 15.72 10.62 -13.91
N ALA A 476 14.39 10.61 -14.03
CA ALA A 476 13.67 11.82 -14.41
C ALA A 476 14.12 12.99 -13.50
N GLY A 477 14.16 14.19 -14.02
CA GLY A 477 14.60 15.39 -13.27
C GLY A 477 13.80 15.70 -12.00
N SER A 478 12.83 14.86 -11.67
CA SER A 478 11.99 14.86 -10.46
C SER A 478 12.45 13.86 -9.40
N ASN A 479 13.45 13.00 -9.67
CA ASN A 479 13.93 12.03 -8.70
C ASN A 479 14.88 12.70 -7.71
N MET A 480 14.84 12.20 -6.47
CA MET A 480 15.76 12.63 -5.42
C MET A 480 17.20 12.19 -5.79
N SER A 481 18.17 13.04 -5.51
CA SER A 481 19.59 12.66 -5.61
C SER A 481 19.92 11.62 -4.53
N ASP A 482 21.03 10.89 -4.71
CA ASP A 482 21.49 9.92 -3.70
C ASP A 482 21.70 10.58 -2.33
N ASP A 483 22.23 11.81 -2.29
CA ASP A 483 22.41 12.58 -1.05
C ASP A 483 21.06 12.94 -0.40
N GLU A 484 20.06 13.30 -1.19
CA GLU A 484 18.70 13.58 -0.68
C GLU A 484 18.02 12.31 -0.20
N ILE A 485 18.22 11.17 -0.88
CA ILE A 485 17.72 9.87 -0.43
C ILE A 485 18.38 9.47 0.88
N ASP A 486 19.71 9.59 0.99
CA ASP A 486 20.45 9.25 2.22
C ASP A 486 20.06 10.16 3.39
N LYS A 487 19.77 11.43 3.15
CA LYS A 487 19.22 12.34 4.15
C LYS A 487 17.82 11.91 4.58
N ALA A 488 16.95 11.59 3.63
CA ALA A 488 15.60 11.12 3.90
C ALA A 488 15.60 9.77 4.68
N VAL A 489 16.52 8.86 4.37
CA VAL A 489 16.72 7.60 5.13
C VAL A 489 17.08 7.89 6.58
N LYS A 490 18.00 8.85 6.84
CA LYS A 490 18.38 9.22 8.21
C LYS A 490 17.22 9.84 8.98
N GLU A 491 16.51 10.80 8.34
CA GLU A 491 15.31 11.42 8.93
C GLU A 491 14.22 10.38 9.22
N ALA A 492 14.02 9.41 8.32
CA ALA A 492 13.06 8.34 8.49
C ALA A 492 13.42 7.43 9.70
N ALA A 493 14.70 7.08 9.87
CA ALA A 493 15.18 6.29 10.99
C ALA A 493 15.06 7.03 12.35
N GLU A 494 15.28 8.35 12.37
CA GLU A 494 15.08 9.17 13.57
C GLU A 494 13.60 9.18 13.99
N PHE A 495 12.69 9.28 13.06
CA PHE A 495 11.24 9.22 13.34
C PHE A 495 10.80 7.82 13.80
N GLU A 496 11.32 6.75 13.20
CA GLU A 496 11.05 5.37 13.64
C GLU A 496 11.43 5.18 15.12
N ALA A 497 12.60 5.70 15.53
CA ALA A 497 13.06 5.64 16.91
C ALA A 497 12.13 6.45 17.86
N GLN A 498 11.63 7.62 17.42
CA GLN A 498 10.69 8.42 18.19
C GLN A 498 9.33 7.73 18.33
N ASP A 499 8.80 7.19 17.23
CA ASP A 499 7.51 6.50 17.22
C ASP A 499 7.55 5.24 18.11
N LYS A 500 8.67 4.50 18.11
CA LYS A 500 8.87 3.37 19.02
C LYS A 500 8.82 3.78 20.48
N LYS A 501 9.49 4.88 20.87
CA LYS A 501 9.46 5.39 22.24
C LYS A 501 8.07 5.81 22.68
N ARG A 502 7.32 6.48 21.79
CA ARG A 502 5.92 6.87 22.04
C ARG A 502 5.02 5.66 22.25
N LYS A 503 5.17 4.65 21.39
CA LYS A 503 4.42 3.41 21.54
C LYS A 503 4.71 2.73 22.88
N GLU A 504 5.98 2.61 23.27
CA GLU A 504 6.37 2.06 24.58
C GLU A 504 5.75 2.83 25.75
N ALA A 505 5.58 4.13 25.62
CA ALA A 505 4.94 4.97 26.65
C ALA A 505 3.42 4.71 26.71
N ILE A 506 2.77 4.62 25.56
CA ILE A 506 1.33 4.32 25.47
C ILE A 506 1.04 2.92 26.00
N ASP A 507 1.81 1.92 25.57
CA ASP A 507 1.65 0.54 26.01
C ASP A 507 1.84 0.43 27.52
N ALA A 508 2.91 1.02 28.08
CA ALA A 508 3.16 1.02 29.52
C ALA A 508 2.02 1.67 30.33
N ARG A 509 1.44 2.76 29.81
CA ARG A 509 0.31 3.41 30.45
C ARG A 509 -0.94 2.54 30.42
N ASN A 510 -1.28 1.95 29.26
CA ASN A 510 -2.44 1.08 29.11
C ASN A 510 -2.35 -0.17 29.98
N ASP A 511 -1.16 -0.77 30.06
CA ASP A 511 -0.89 -1.92 30.93
C ASP A 511 -1.07 -1.56 32.40
N ALA A 512 -0.57 -0.39 32.82
CA ALA A 512 -0.70 0.08 34.19
C ALA A 512 -2.18 0.38 34.55
N GLU A 513 -2.93 1.05 33.67
CA GLU A 513 -4.38 1.31 33.87
C GLU A 513 -5.17 0.01 33.96
N SER A 514 -4.91 -0.94 33.06
CA SER A 514 -5.56 -2.25 33.06
C SER A 514 -5.24 -3.04 34.32
N PHE A 515 -3.99 -3.04 34.75
CA PHE A 515 -3.57 -3.76 35.95
C PHE A 515 -4.14 -3.15 37.24
N VAL A 516 -4.20 -1.82 37.32
CA VAL A 516 -4.87 -1.13 38.45
C VAL A 516 -6.34 -1.53 38.50
N PHE A 517 -7.05 -1.51 37.38
CA PHE A 517 -8.45 -1.91 37.32
C PHE A 517 -8.65 -3.36 37.79
N GLN A 518 -7.84 -4.31 37.29
CA GLN A 518 -7.90 -5.72 37.68
C GLN A 518 -7.61 -5.91 39.17
N THR A 519 -6.66 -5.16 39.71
CA THR A 519 -6.29 -5.25 41.14
C THR A 519 -7.38 -4.67 42.05
N GLU A 520 -8.00 -3.55 41.65
CA GLU A 520 -9.16 -3.00 42.38
C GLU A 520 -10.35 -3.94 42.38
N ASP A 521 -10.60 -4.61 41.25
CA ASP A 521 -11.69 -5.59 41.16
C ASP A 521 -11.41 -6.85 42.01
N ALA A 522 -10.17 -7.35 41.98
CA ALA A 522 -9.72 -8.44 42.84
C ALA A 522 -9.85 -8.07 44.33
N LEU A 523 -9.48 -6.87 44.75
CA LEU A 523 -9.65 -6.39 46.13
C LEU A 523 -11.12 -6.37 46.57
N LYS A 524 -12.03 -5.95 45.67
CA LYS A 524 -13.48 -5.98 45.95
C LYS A 524 -13.99 -7.41 46.11
N GLN A 525 -13.52 -8.36 45.30
CA GLN A 525 -13.95 -9.75 45.33
C GLN A 525 -13.46 -10.47 46.59
N VAL A 526 -12.23 -10.26 47.01
CA VAL A 526 -11.67 -10.93 48.21
C VAL A 526 -12.19 -10.33 49.52
N GLY A 527 -12.66 -9.08 49.52
CA GLY A 527 -13.22 -8.38 50.67
C GLY A 527 -12.32 -8.39 51.91
N ASP A 528 -12.81 -8.92 53.00
CA ASP A 528 -12.09 -9.01 54.31
C ASP A 528 -11.30 -10.32 54.48
N SER A 529 -11.14 -11.10 53.40
CA SER A 529 -10.43 -12.39 53.43
C SER A 529 -8.89 -12.22 53.32
N VAL A 530 -8.40 -11.00 53.07
CA VAL A 530 -6.98 -10.62 53.03
C VAL A 530 -6.65 -9.84 54.30
N ASP A 531 -5.41 -10.03 54.79
CA ASP A 531 -4.92 -9.28 55.94
C ASP A 531 -5.00 -7.79 55.73
N ALA A 532 -5.44 -7.03 56.75
CA ALA A 532 -5.63 -5.59 56.64
C ALA A 532 -4.33 -4.83 56.28
N ALA A 533 -3.16 -5.34 56.67
CA ALA A 533 -1.87 -4.76 56.31
C ALA A 533 -1.54 -4.97 54.82
N ASP A 534 -1.80 -6.19 54.30
CA ASP A 534 -1.61 -6.49 52.87
C ASP A 534 -2.60 -5.68 52.00
N LYS A 535 -3.85 -5.56 52.41
CA LYS A 535 -4.86 -4.72 51.73
C LYS A 535 -4.43 -3.25 51.67
N SER A 536 -3.98 -2.71 52.81
CA SER A 536 -3.52 -1.30 52.87
C SER A 536 -2.27 -1.05 52.00
N ALA A 537 -1.36 -2.04 51.91
CA ALA A 537 -0.19 -1.94 51.06
C ALA A 537 -0.58 -1.90 49.57
N VAL A 538 -1.51 -2.76 49.14
CA VAL A 538 -2.00 -2.79 47.74
C VAL A 538 -2.73 -1.48 47.40
N GLU A 539 -3.60 -1.00 48.31
CA GLU A 539 -4.33 0.27 48.11
C GLU A 539 -3.37 1.47 48.00
N ALA A 540 -2.28 1.48 48.79
CA ALA A 540 -1.25 2.51 48.68
C ALA A 540 -0.50 2.46 47.32
N ASP A 541 -0.15 1.28 46.84
CA ASP A 541 0.52 1.09 45.55
C ASP A 541 -0.43 1.40 44.37
N ILE A 542 -1.73 1.06 44.45
CA ILE A 542 -2.75 1.51 43.49
C ILE A 542 -2.81 3.04 43.44
N ALA A 543 -2.85 3.69 44.61
CA ALA A 543 -2.91 5.15 44.68
C ALA A 543 -1.65 5.79 44.09
N ALA A 544 -0.48 5.20 44.25
CA ALA A 544 0.76 5.68 43.65
C ALA A 544 0.72 5.59 42.12
N VAL A 545 0.30 4.44 41.56
CA VAL A 545 0.16 4.29 40.10
C VAL A 545 -0.87 5.26 39.55
N LYS A 546 -2.04 5.40 40.18
CA LYS A 546 -3.07 6.35 39.75
C LYS A 546 -2.60 7.79 39.81
N SER A 547 -1.88 8.19 40.85
CA SER A 547 -1.31 9.53 40.95
C SER A 547 -0.33 9.82 39.82
N PHE A 548 0.48 8.83 39.44
CA PHE A 548 1.38 8.94 38.30
C PHE A 548 0.59 9.10 36.98
N LEU A 549 -0.40 8.26 36.75
CA LEU A 549 -1.25 8.30 35.55
C LEU A 549 -2.01 9.64 35.42
N ASP A 550 -2.48 10.21 36.53
CA ASP A 550 -3.15 11.52 36.59
C ASP A 550 -2.21 12.69 36.30
N ALA A 551 -0.93 12.56 36.71
CA ALA A 551 0.10 13.56 36.43
C ALA A 551 0.54 13.52 34.94
N HIS A 552 0.47 12.35 34.30
CA HIS A 552 0.91 12.11 32.91
C HIS A 552 -0.28 11.71 32.02
N LYS A 553 -1.26 12.61 31.90
CA LYS A 553 -2.50 12.31 31.13
C LYS A 553 -2.27 12.02 29.65
N GLU A 554 -1.24 12.63 29.06
CA GLU A 554 -0.83 12.42 27.69
C GLU A 554 0.34 11.45 27.66
N ALA A 555 0.08 10.17 27.38
CA ALA A 555 1.11 9.11 27.33
C ALA A 555 2.25 9.46 26.35
N GLU A 556 1.92 10.12 25.26
CA GLU A 556 2.86 10.54 24.22
C GLU A 556 3.90 11.57 24.67
N ALA A 557 3.61 12.32 25.76
CA ALA A 557 4.51 13.31 26.34
C ALA A 557 5.46 12.70 27.39
N MET A 558 5.28 11.41 27.74
CA MET A 558 6.12 10.74 28.75
C MET A 558 7.54 10.54 28.21
N THR A 559 8.51 10.85 29.03
CA THR A 559 9.91 10.56 28.74
C THR A 559 10.26 9.10 29.05
N GLU A 560 11.42 8.61 28.58
CA GLU A 560 11.92 7.28 28.95
C GLU A 560 12.05 7.10 30.47
N ALA A 561 12.37 8.17 31.19
CA ALA A 561 12.44 8.14 32.65
C ALA A 561 11.06 7.95 33.28
N ASP A 562 10.04 8.64 32.75
CA ASP A 562 8.65 8.51 33.20
C ASP A 562 8.11 7.10 32.93
N VAL A 563 8.41 6.51 31.78
CA VAL A 563 8.06 5.12 31.44
C VAL A 563 8.72 4.13 32.39
N ALA A 564 9.99 4.33 32.71
CA ALA A 564 10.71 3.49 33.65
C ALA A 564 10.14 3.61 35.08
N GLU A 565 9.77 4.82 35.51
CA GLU A 565 9.13 5.06 36.83
C GLU A 565 7.74 4.39 36.90
N LEU A 566 6.93 4.51 35.83
CA LEU A 566 5.63 3.85 35.77
C LEU A 566 5.75 2.33 35.83
N LYS A 567 6.68 1.73 35.07
CA LYS A 567 6.96 0.29 35.11
C LYS A 567 7.41 -0.18 36.50
N ALA A 568 8.25 0.60 37.16
CA ALA A 568 8.70 0.30 38.53
C ALA A 568 7.52 0.37 39.54
N ALA A 569 6.64 1.35 39.41
CA ALA A 569 5.44 1.46 40.24
C ALA A 569 4.47 0.30 39.99
N GLN A 570 4.28 -0.12 38.72
CA GLN A 570 3.47 -1.27 38.35
C GLN A 570 4.07 -2.59 38.87
N GLU A 571 5.38 -2.77 38.80
CA GLU A 571 6.07 -3.94 39.36
C GLU A 571 5.87 -4.03 40.87
N LYS A 572 5.98 -2.91 41.58
CA LYS A 572 5.71 -2.86 43.03
C LYS A 572 4.26 -3.23 43.34
N LEU A 573 3.30 -2.71 42.60
CA LEU A 573 1.90 -3.09 42.72
C LEU A 573 1.70 -4.59 42.42
N THR A 574 2.39 -5.14 41.43
CA THR A 574 2.36 -6.57 41.11
C THR A 574 2.82 -7.41 42.29
N GLN A 575 3.92 -7.01 42.95
CA GLN A 575 4.46 -7.72 44.11
C GLN A 575 3.49 -7.67 45.32
N SER A 576 2.92 -6.51 45.63
CA SER A 576 1.97 -6.35 46.73
C SER A 576 0.64 -7.07 46.47
N ALA A 577 0.17 -7.08 45.19
CA ALA A 577 -1.11 -7.71 44.80
C ALA A 577 -1.06 -9.25 44.73
N GLN A 578 0.12 -9.89 44.72
CA GLN A 578 0.24 -11.35 44.58
C GLN A 578 -0.62 -12.11 45.59
N LYS A 579 -0.67 -11.67 46.87
CA LYS A 579 -1.46 -12.30 47.88
C LYS A 579 -2.97 -12.14 47.67
N VAL A 580 -3.39 -11.01 47.12
CA VAL A 580 -4.77 -10.71 46.77
C VAL A 580 -5.24 -11.64 45.66
N PHE A 581 -4.46 -11.76 44.58
CA PHE A 581 -4.78 -12.66 43.46
C PHE A 581 -4.75 -14.13 43.88
N ALA A 582 -3.79 -14.56 44.72
CA ALA A 582 -3.75 -15.91 45.27
C ALA A 582 -5.03 -16.22 46.06
N LYS A 583 -5.48 -15.27 46.89
CA LYS A 583 -6.71 -15.44 47.69
C LYS A 583 -7.98 -15.46 46.85
N MET A 584 -8.05 -14.60 45.82
CA MET A 584 -9.14 -14.63 44.87
C MET A 584 -9.23 -15.99 44.14
N TYR A 585 -8.08 -16.56 43.76
CA TYR A 585 -8.00 -17.86 43.10
C TYR A 585 -8.46 -19.01 44.05
N GLU A 586 -8.02 -18.96 45.32
CA GLU A 586 -8.50 -19.92 46.36
C GLU A 586 -10.04 -19.85 46.55
N GLN A 587 -10.61 -18.65 46.61
CA GLN A 587 -12.06 -18.47 46.72
C GLN A 587 -12.81 -18.95 45.48
N ALA A 588 -12.28 -18.71 44.29
CA ALA A 588 -12.86 -19.20 43.04
C ALA A 588 -12.87 -20.74 42.98
N GLN A 589 -11.76 -21.38 43.40
CA GLN A 589 -11.69 -22.84 43.50
C GLN A 589 -12.65 -23.40 44.58
N ALA A 590 -12.75 -22.75 45.74
CA ALA A 590 -13.66 -23.16 46.79
C ALA A 590 -15.14 -23.04 46.37
N ALA A 591 -15.48 -22.01 45.59
CA ALA A 591 -16.81 -21.82 45.02
C ALA A 591 -17.16 -22.90 43.97
N GLN A 592 -16.17 -23.30 43.13
CA GLN A 592 -16.34 -24.41 42.20
C GLN A 592 -16.42 -25.77 42.89
N GLY A 593 -15.67 -25.97 44.00
CA GLY A 593 -15.76 -27.20 44.81
C GLY A 593 -17.09 -27.34 45.60
N ALA A 594 -17.71 -26.23 45.96
CA ALA A 594 -19.03 -26.24 46.63
C ALA A 594 -20.22 -26.42 45.67
N ALA A 595 -20.06 -26.17 44.40
CA ALA A 595 -21.05 -26.38 43.34
C ALA A 595 -21.04 -27.82 42.76
N GLY A 596 -20.15 -28.70 43.23
CA GLY A 596 -19.91 -30.06 42.74
C GLY A 596 -20.77 -31.15 43.38
N ALA A 597 -22.02 -30.88 43.75
CA ALA A 597 -22.99 -31.94 44.16
C ALA A 597 -24.31 -31.78 43.40
N GLY A 598 -24.30 -32.13 42.11
CA GLY A 598 -25.48 -32.19 41.25
C GLY A 598 -25.10 -32.56 39.82
N PRO A 599 -25.95 -33.30 39.06
CA PRO A 599 -25.51 -34.23 38.05
C PRO A 599 -25.09 -33.58 36.71
N ASP A 600 -24.13 -34.25 36.09
CA ASP A 600 -23.73 -34.22 34.71
C ASP A 600 -24.49 -33.30 33.74
N MET A 601 -23.81 -32.30 33.22
CA MET A 601 -23.96 -31.85 31.82
C MET A 601 -22.65 -31.23 31.29
N ASN A 602 -22.12 -31.93 30.33
CA ASN A 602 -21.00 -31.58 29.44
C ASN A 602 -21.34 -30.33 28.59
N ALA A 603 -20.54 -29.26 28.65
CA ALA A 603 -20.37 -28.31 27.56
C ALA A 603 -19.17 -27.37 27.84
N GLY A 604 -18.21 -27.37 26.94
CA GLY A 604 -16.98 -26.63 27.02
C GLY A 604 -17.12 -25.11 26.87
N ALA A 605 -16.17 -24.41 27.42
CA ALA A 605 -15.76 -23.08 26.97
C ALA A 605 -14.29 -22.85 27.35
N ALA A 606 -13.47 -22.61 26.34
CA ALA A 606 -12.09 -22.21 26.46
C ALA A 606 -12.00 -20.77 26.98
N GLY A 607 -11.17 -20.52 27.97
CA GLY A 607 -10.79 -19.21 28.43
C GLY A 607 -9.26 -19.16 28.55
N ALA A 608 -8.66 -18.27 27.80
CA ALA A 608 -7.22 -18.02 27.78
C ALA A 608 -6.76 -17.40 29.11
N GLY A 609 -5.71 -17.96 29.69
CA GLY A 609 -4.94 -17.36 30.78
C GLY A 609 -3.51 -17.13 30.31
N PRO A 610 -2.81 -16.12 30.84
CA PRO A 610 -1.49 -15.76 30.36
C PRO A 610 -0.41 -16.68 30.89
N ASP A 611 0.49 -17.08 29.99
CA ASP A 611 1.72 -17.82 30.26
C ASP A 611 2.67 -17.06 31.18
N MET A 612 3.10 -17.72 32.24
CA MET A 612 4.33 -17.36 32.96
C MET A 612 5.34 -18.50 32.83
N ASN A 613 6.43 -18.15 32.19
CA ASN A 613 7.63 -18.90 31.88
C ASN A 613 8.32 -19.50 33.10
N ALA A 614 8.68 -20.78 33.07
CA ALA A 614 9.97 -21.32 33.56
C ALA A 614 10.17 -22.79 33.17
N GLY A 615 11.17 -23.01 32.45
CA GLY A 615 12.12 -24.01 32.09
C GLY A 615 12.05 -25.46 32.61
N ALA A 616 12.53 -26.28 31.68
CA ALA A 616 13.33 -27.54 31.80
C ALA A 616 12.60 -28.88 31.66
N SER A 617 12.87 -29.49 30.50
CA SER A 617 13.39 -30.84 30.22
C SER A 617 12.49 -32.07 30.30
N ASN A 618 12.53 -32.74 29.16
CA ASN A 618 12.59 -34.19 28.88
C ASN A 618 11.32 -35.04 28.83
N GLY A 619 11.13 -35.58 27.64
CA GLY A 619 10.96 -37.02 27.45
C GLY A 619 9.60 -37.51 26.96
N ALA A 620 9.56 -37.85 25.70
CA ALA A 620 9.01 -39.07 25.10
C ALA A 620 7.48 -39.34 25.06
N ASP A 621 7.07 -39.60 23.84
CA ASP A 621 6.13 -40.57 23.29
C ASP A 621 4.62 -40.28 23.24
N ASP A 622 4.21 -40.29 21.96
CA ASP A 622 3.01 -40.88 21.34
C ASP A 622 1.61 -40.67 21.97
N ASP A 623 0.74 -40.01 21.22
CA ASP A 623 -0.39 -40.67 20.57
C ASP A 623 -1.23 -39.71 19.71
N VAL A 624 -1.41 -40.13 18.45
CA VAL A 624 -2.31 -39.56 17.44
C VAL A 624 -3.77 -39.88 17.83
N ILE A 625 -4.63 -38.86 17.81
CA ILE A 625 -6.08 -39.08 17.68
C ILE A 625 -6.64 -38.13 16.61
N ASP A 626 -7.06 -38.77 15.51
CA ASP A 626 -7.93 -38.22 14.47
C ASP A 626 -9.27 -37.76 15.04
N ALA A 627 -9.77 -36.63 14.61
CA ALA A 627 -11.19 -36.29 14.76
C ALA A 627 -11.72 -35.60 13.50
N ASP A 628 -12.50 -36.38 12.75
CA ASP A 628 -13.40 -35.97 11.67
C ASP A 628 -14.32 -34.81 12.08
N PHE A 629 -14.44 -33.79 11.21
CA PHE A 629 -15.57 -32.86 11.25
C PHE A 629 -16.42 -32.99 9.98
N LYS A 630 -17.68 -33.39 10.20
CA LYS A 630 -18.74 -33.33 9.20
C LYS A 630 -19.37 -31.92 9.18
N GLU A 631 -19.67 -31.49 7.96
CA GLU A 631 -20.49 -30.33 7.60
C GLU A 631 -21.88 -30.32 8.27
N VAL A 632 -22.33 -29.12 8.62
CA VAL A 632 -23.69 -28.64 8.38
C VAL A 632 -23.61 -27.18 7.91
#